data_73b4b4d3efa8a0c8564d5aa838d5c879
#
_entry.id   73b4b4d3efa8a0c8564d5aa838d5c879
#
_cell.length_a   1.000
_cell.length_b   1.000
_cell.length_c   1.000
_cell.angle_alpha   90.00
_cell.angle_beta   90.00
_cell.angle_gamma   90.00
#
_symmetry.space_group_name_H-M   'P 1'
#
loop_
_entity.id
_entity.type
_entity.pdbx_description
1 polymer ?
#
loop_
_entity_poly.entity_id
_entity_poly.type
_entity_poly.pdbx_seq_one_letter_code
_entity_poly.pdbx_strand_id
1 'polypeptide(L)'
;LLNSIEQSDIVSLRRIIEANGLVYLQEFIAAASGSPRDIRAFVVDGRLQGAIYRNAPPGEWISNLARGGRPTPCPKTRELEDLAVRSARAVGAIYCGVDLLESKDGLTTIEVNGTPSGKGIYDALGIDVTEAIAEHVCSNLDHRKA
;
A
#
# COMPACT_ATOMS: atom_id res chain seq x y z
N LEU A 1 10.83 -8.16 14.47
CA LEU A 1 9.45 -8.31 14.93
C LEU A 1 9.45 -8.69 16.40
N LEU A 2 8.71 -7.95 17.22
CA LEU A 2 8.46 -8.31 18.62
C LEU A 2 7.17 -9.13 18.65
N ASN A 3 7.25 -10.38 19.10
CA ASN A 3 6.07 -11.24 19.22
C ASN A 3 5.27 -10.96 20.50
N SER A 4 5.94 -10.43 21.52
CA SER A 4 5.39 -9.91 22.78
C SER A 4 6.35 -8.86 23.32
N ILE A 5 5.88 -7.96 24.18
CA ILE A 5 6.76 -7.01 24.86
C ILE A 5 7.23 -7.67 26.16
N GLU A 6 8.48 -8.14 26.15
CA GLU A 6 9.15 -8.67 27.34
C GLU A 6 10.07 -7.60 27.98
N GLN A 7 10.57 -7.90 29.18
CA GLN A 7 11.47 -6.98 29.91
C GLN A 7 12.72 -6.59 29.10
N SER A 8 13.27 -7.54 28.31
CA SER A 8 14.40 -7.34 27.39
C SER A 8 14.09 -6.38 26.26
N ASP A 9 12.85 -6.38 25.77
CA ASP A 9 12.39 -5.51 24.68
C ASP A 9 12.25 -4.07 25.16
N ILE A 10 11.82 -3.84 26.40
CA ILE A 10 11.74 -2.52 27.02
C ILE A 10 13.11 -1.86 27.04
N VAL A 11 14.18 -2.61 27.37
CA VAL A 11 15.55 -2.08 27.35
C VAL A 11 15.99 -1.71 25.93
N SER A 12 15.65 -2.55 24.96
CA SER A 12 15.96 -2.30 23.54
C SER A 12 15.20 -1.09 22.99
N LEU A 13 13.90 -0.98 23.30
CA LEU A 13 13.07 0.17 22.92
C LEU A 13 13.59 1.48 23.53
N ARG A 14 14.00 1.46 24.83
CA ARG A 14 14.60 2.62 25.48
C ARG A 14 15.84 3.09 24.74
N ARG A 15 16.77 2.17 24.37
CA ARG A 15 17.99 2.52 23.62
C ARG A 15 17.67 3.11 22.24
N ILE A 16 16.63 2.58 21.55
CA ILE A 16 16.18 3.12 20.25
C ILE A 16 15.64 4.54 20.42
N ILE A 17 14.84 4.78 21.46
CA ILE A 17 14.28 6.11 21.74
C ILE A 17 15.40 7.09 22.11
N GLU A 18 16.35 6.68 22.95
CA GLU A 18 17.50 7.51 23.33
C GLU A 18 18.37 7.89 22.13
N ALA A 19 18.55 6.96 21.16
CA ALA A 19 19.36 7.20 19.98
C ALA A 19 18.65 8.02 18.89
N ASN A 20 17.33 7.85 18.72
CA ASN A 20 16.57 8.41 17.59
C ASN A 20 15.51 9.45 18.01
N GLY A 21 15.28 9.63 19.31
CA GLY A 21 14.25 10.53 19.85
C GLY A 21 12.81 10.02 19.69
N LEU A 22 12.57 9.06 18.78
CA LEU A 22 11.25 8.53 18.45
C LEU A 22 11.32 7.06 18.09
N VAL A 23 10.30 6.29 18.47
CA VAL A 23 10.06 4.93 17.97
C VAL A 23 8.62 4.81 17.51
N TYR A 24 8.41 4.16 16.36
CA TYR A 24 7.09 3.82 15.85
C TYR A 24 6.82 2.33 16.10
N LEU A 25 5.73 2.04 16.79
CA LEU A 25 5.28 0.68 17.08
C LEU A 25 3.92 0.45 16.43
N GLN A 26 3.78 -0.68 15.74
CA GLN A 26 2.54 -1.06 15.08
C GLN A 26 2.28 -2.55 15.30
N GLU A 27 1.01 -2.92 15.43
CA GLU A 27 0.61 -4.32 15.47
C GLU A 27 1.04 -5.04 14.19
N PHE A 28 1.60 -6.23 14.34
CA PHE A 28 1.92 -7.09 13.21
C PHE A 28 0.69 -7.89 12.80
N ILE A 29 0.20 -7.64 11.59
CA ILE A 29 -0.92 -8.36 10.99
C ILE A 29 -0.36 -9.45 10.08
N ALA A 30 -0.59 -10.71 10.43
CA ALA A 30 -0.17 -11.83 9.62
C ALA A 30 -1.02 -11.93 8.33
N ALA A 31 -0.35 -12.17 7.20
CA ALA A 31 -1.04 -12.38 5.93
C ALA A 31 -1.88 -13.65 5.96
N ALA A 32 -3.14 -13.59 5.51
CA ALA A 32 -4.05 -14.73 5.43
C ALA A 32 -3.52 -15.86 4.54
N SER A 33 -2.70 -15.52 3.53
CA SER A 33 -2.08 -16.48 2.61
C SER A 33 -0.98 -17.34 3.24
N GLY A 34 -0.56 -17.06 4.47
CA GLY A 34 0.59 -17.70 5.12
C GLY A 34 1.96 -17.28 4.58
N SER A 35 2.01 -16.57 3.44
CA SER A 35 3.24 -15.99 2.89
C SER A 35 3.20 -14.47 3.01
N PRO A 36 4.29 -13.83 3.46
CA PRO A 36 4.32 -12.38 3.62
C PRO A 36 4.09 -11.67 2.28
N ARG A 37 2.96 -10.96 2.19
CA ARG A 37 2.60 -10.12 1.06
C ARG A 37 1.66 -9.02 1.49
N ASP A 38 1.61 -7.97 0.71
CA ASP A 38 0.59 -6.94 0.78
C ASP A 38 -0.02 -6.67 -0.60
N ILE A 39 -1.04 -5.82 -0.64
CA ILE A 39 -1.68 -5.37 -1.87
C ILE A 39 -1.35 -3.89 -2.05
N ARG A 40 -0.86 -3.52 -3.25
CA ARG A 40 -0.80 -2.15 -3.73
C ARG A 40 -1.96 -1.93 -4.70
N ALA A 41 -2.97 -1.17 -4.29
CA ALA A 41 -4.05 -0.69 -5.14
C ALA A 41 -3.74 0.72 -5.65
N PHE A 42 -3.85 0.97 -6.96
CA PHE A 42 -3.61 2.29 -7.54
C PHE A 42 -4.94 2.97 -7.86
N VAL A 43 -5.19 4.11 -7.23
CA VAL A 43 -6.43 4.88 -7.38
C VAL A 43 -6.14 6.21 -8.06
N VAL A 44 -6.93 6.53 -9.09
CA VAL A 44 -6.92 7.83 -9.77
C VAL A 44 -8.36 8.30 -9.90
N ASP A 45 -8.62 9.53 -9.50
CA ASP A 45 -9.93 10.19 -9.59
C ASP A 45 -11.07 9.33 -9.02
N GLY A 46 -10.83 8.74 -7.84
CA GLY A 46 -11.80 7.89 -7.16
C GLY A 46 -12.12 6.57 -7.85
N ARG A 47 -11.28 6.10 -8.78
CA ARG A 47 -11.40 4.83 -9.50
C ARG A 47 -10.17 3.96 -9.32
N LEU A 48 -10.38 2.68 -9.05
CA LEU A 48 -9.29 1.70 -8.98
C LEU A 48 -8.78 1.37 -10.38
N GLN A 49 -7.56 1.78 -10.71
CA GLN A 49 -6.91 1.50 -11.99
C GLN A 49 -6.41 0.04 -12.05
N GLY A 50 -5.74 -0.40 -11.00
CA GLY A 50 -5.21 -1.75 -10.89
C GLY A 50 -4.79 -2.07 -9.47
N ALA A 51 -4.61 -3.37 -9.19
CA ALA A 51 -4.06 -3.85 -7.93
C ALA A 51 -3.07 -4.97 -8.17
N ILE A 52 -2.03 -5.01 -7.37
CA ILE A 52 -1.00 -6.05 -7.40
C ILE A 52 -0.73 -6.56 -6.00
N TYR A 53 -0.42 -7.83 -5.88
CA TYR A 53 0.28 -8.34 -4.73
C TYR A 53 1.77 -7.96 -4.83
N ARG A 54 2.33 -7.53 -3.72
CA ARG A 54 3.78 -7.43 -3.55
C ARG A 54 4.19 -8.59 -2.64
N ASN A 55 4.87 -9.57 -3.21
CA ASN A 55 5.25 -10.77 -2.47
C ASN A 55 6.68 -10.57 -1.93
N ALA A 56 6.88 -10.81 -0.62
CA ALA A 56 8.19 -10.73 -0.02
C ALA A 56 9.15 -11.79 -0.58
N PRO A 57 10.47 -11.50 -0.64
CA PRO A 57 11.46 -12.53 -0.96
C PRO A 57 11.43 -13.67 0.07
N PRO A 58 11.87 -14.88 -0.31
CA PRO A 58 11.96 -16.00 0.62
C PRO A 58 12.76 -15.65 1.89
N GLY A 59 12.20 -15.93 3.05
CA GLY A 59 12.82 -15.64 4.35
C GLY A 59 12.65 -14.21 4.85
N GLU A 60 12.07 -13.33 4.04
CA GLU A 60 11.77 -11.93 4.40
C GLU A 60 10.29 -11.75 4.75
N TRP A 61 10.00 -10.77 5.58
CA TRP A 61 8.62 -10.39 5.91
C TRP A 61 8.20 -9.06 5.27
N ILE A 62 9.15 -8.32 4.69
CA ILE A 62 8.91 -7.05 4.00
C ILE A 62 8.69 -7.31 2.52
N SER A 63 7.52 -6.95 2.03
CA SER A 63 7.06 -7.15 0.65
C SER A 63 7.39 -6.01 -0.32
N ASN A 64 7.97 -4.91 0.17
CA ASN A 64 8.25 -3.72 -0.63
C ASN A 64 9.11 -4.04 -1.86
N LEU A 65 8.68 -3.59 -3.05
CA LEU A 65 9.39 -3.82 -4.32
C LEU A 65 10.82 -3.27 -4.32
N ALA A 66 11.08 -2.15 -3.65
CA ALA A 66 12.43 -1.59 -3.49
C ALA A 66 13.38 -2.49 -2.70
N ARG A 67 12.85 -3.46 -1.97
CA ARG A 67 13.60 -4.46 -1.20
C ARG A 67 13.57 -5.86 -1.84
N GLY A 68 13.29 -5.93 -3.15
CA GLY A 68 13.30 -7.19 -3.89
C GLY A 68 11.96 -7.93 -3.89
N GLY A 69 10.90 -7.32 -3.41
CA GLY A 69 9.54 -7.85 -3.53
C GLY A 69 9.16 -8.07 -5.00
N ARG A 70 8.32 -9.06 -5.27
CA ARG A 70 7.88 -9.39 -6.63
C ARG A 70 6.41 -9.03 -6.83
N PRO A 71 6.08 -8.19 -7.85
CA PRO A 71 4.71 -7.87 -8.16
C PRO A 71 4.03 -9.03 -8.90
N THR A 72 2.80 -9.35 -8.54
CA THR A 72 1.92 -10.27 -9.27
C THR A 72 0.51 -9.71 -9.32
N PRO A 73 -0.30 -10.05 -10.35
CA PRO A 73 -1.67 -9.56 -10.44
C PRO A 73 -2.50 -9.87 -9.20
N CYS A 74 -3.24 -8.88 -8.71
CA CYS A 74 -4.25 -9.04 -7.66
C CYS A 74 -5.64 -8.88 -8.28
N PRO A 75 -6.58 -9.82 -8.08
CA PRO A 75 -7.93 -9.69 -8.60
C PRO A 75 -8.64 -8.45 -8.05
N LYS A 76 -9.32 -7.68 -8.90
CA LYS A 76 -10.18 -6.58 -8.49
C LYS A 76 -11.47 -7.15 -7.91
N THR A 77 -11.54 -7.27 -6.60
CA THR A 77 -12.80 -7.58 -5.91
C THR A 77 -13.52 -6.28 -5.56
N ARG A 78 -14.84 -6.35 -5.39
CA ARG A 78 -15.64 -5.18 -4.96
C ARG A 78 -15.17 -4.65 -3.60
N GLU A 79 -14.85 -5.55 -2.67
CA GLU A 79 -14.33 -5.19 -1.35
C GLU A 79 -13.02 -4.41 -1.45
N LEU A 80 -12.07 -4.89 -2.27
CA LEU A 80 -10.79 -4.23 -2.50
C LEU A 80 -10.99 -2.84 -3.11
N GLU A 81 -11.82 -2.73 -4.15
CA GLU A 81 -12.09 -1.47 -4.82
C GLU A 81 -12.76 -0.47 -3.87
N ASP A 82 -13.81 -0.88 -3.17
CA ASP A 82 -14.54 -0.04 -2.21
C ASP A 82 -13.60 0.46 -1.10
N LEU A 83 -12.74 -0.38 -0.55
CA LEU A 83 -11.81 0.00 0.50
C LEU A 83 -10.73 0.94 -0.01
N ALA A 84 -10.10 0.63 -1.15
CA ALA A 84 -9.06 1.46 -1.74
C ALA A 84 -9.57 2.88 -2.08
N VAL A 85 -10.75 2.96 -2.71
CA VAL A 85 -11.36 4.24 -3.08
C VAL A 85 -11.76 5.05 -1.85
N ARG A 86 -12.33 4.41 -0.82
CA ARG A 86 -12.66 5.09 0.45
C ARG A 86 -11.41 5.60 1.15
N SER A 87 -10.33 4.83 1.16
CA SER A 87 -9.05 5.23 1.75
C SER A 87 -8.44 6.45 1.05
N ALA A 88 -8.45 6.46 -0.29
CA ALA A 88 -8.01 7.61 -1.08
C ALA A 88 -8.84 8.87 -0.79
N ARG A 89 -10.16 8.74 -0.73
CA ARG A 89 -11.09 9.85 -0.42
C ARG A 89 -10.90 10.39 1.00
N ALA A 90 -10.64 9.52 1.97
CA ALA A 90 -10.46 9.91 3.37
C ALA A 90 -9.29 10.90 3.56
N VAL A 91 -8.28 10.85 2.70
CA VAL A 91 -7.12 11.76 2.72
C VAL A 91 -7.16 12.82 1.61
N GLY A 92 -8.25 12.89 0.82
CA GLY A 92 -8.39 13.83 -0.27
C GLY A 92 -7.42 13.59 -1.45
N ALA A 93 -6.92 12.37 -1.62
CA ALA A 93 -5.98 12.06 -2.68
C ALA A 93 -6.69 11.89 -4.02
N ILE A 94 -6.25 12.65 -5.04
CA ILE A 94 -6.73 12.51 -6.43
C ILE A 94 -6.09 11.27 -7.06
N TYR A 95 -4.77 11.08 -6.86
CA TYR A 95 -4.12 9.82 -7.20
C TYR A 95 -3.25 9.35 -6.04
N CYS A 96 -3.21 8.06 -5.82
CA CYS A 96 -2.42 7.45 -4.76
C CYS A 96 -2.25 5.94 -4.94
N GLY A 97 -1.27 5.40 -4.25
CA GLY A 97 -1.17 3.97 -3.98
C GLY A 97 -1.71 3.67 -2.59
N VAL A 98 -2.73 2.82 -2.51
CA VAL A 98 -3.26 2.35 -1.23
C VAL A 98 -2.66 0.98 -0.93
N ASP A 99 -2.00 0.87 0.22
CA ASP A 99 -1.42 -0.38 0.69
C ASP A 99 -2.39 -1.06 1.65
N LEU A 100 -2.69 -2.32 1.37
CA LEU A 100 -3.65 -3.11 2.13
C LEU A 100 -3.04 -4.46 2.53
N LEU A 101 -3.46 -4.95 3.67
CA LEU A 101 -3.17 -6.31 4.13
C LEU A 101 -4.42 -7.17 4.05
N GLU A 102 -4.25 -8.40 3.57
CA GLU A 102 -5.24 -9.47 3.70
C GLU A 102 -4.96 -10.23 4.99
N SER A 103 -5.82 -10.09 5.98
CA SER A 103 -5.78 -10.88 7.21
C SER A 103 -6.94 -11.87 7.24
N LYS A 104 -6.97 -12.72 8.27
CA LYS A 104 -8.12 -13.60 8.56
C LYS A 104 -9.42 -12.82 8.80
N ASP A 105 -9.32 -11.55 9.18
CA ASP A 105 -10.45 -10.68 9.51
C ASP A 105 -10.87 -9.78 8.33
N GLY A 106 -10.27 -10.00 7.14
CA GLY A 106 -10.55 -9.23 5.92
C GLY A 106 -9.43 -8.28 5.52
N LEU A 107 -9.77 -7.30 4.67
CA LEU A 107 -8.83 -6.30 4.17
C LEU A 107 -8.67 -5.14 5.15
N THR A 108 -7.43 -4.72 5.38
CA THR A 108 -7.11 -3.55 6.22
C THR A 108 -6.17 -2.61 5.48
N THR A 109 -6.48 -1.31 5.45
CA THR A 109 -5.58 -0.28 4.91
C THR A 109 -4.47 0.00 5.91
N ILE A 110 -3.22 0.00 5.44
CA ILE A 110 -2.03 0.32 6.25
C ILE A 110 -1.40 1.66 5.87
N GLU A 111 -1.48 2.05 4.60
CA GLU A 111 -0.89 3.29 4.12
C GLU A 111 -1.65 3.83 2.90
N VAL A 112 -1.70 5.16 2.77
CA VAL A 112 -2.04 5.86 1.53
C VAL A 112 -0.83 6.66 1.09
N ASN A 113 -0.18 6.22 0.01
CA ASN A 113 1.03 6.82 -0.53
C ASN A 113 0.67 7.83 -1.63
N GLY A 114 0.99 9.11 -1.41
CA GLY A 114 0.69 10.20 -2.34
C GLY A 114 1.67 10.32 -3.53
N THR A 115 2.78 9.57 -3.53
CA THR A 115 3.78 9.57 -4.61
C THR A 115 4.11 8.14 -5.07
N PRO A 116 3.11 7.34 -5.45
CA PRO A 116 3.32 5.94 -5.79
C PRO A 116 4.02 5.80 -7.13
N SER A 117 4.99 4.86 -7.22
CA SER A 117 5.51 4.44 -8.51
C SER A 117 4.49 3.54 -9.23
N GLY A 118 4.14 3.88 -10.46
CA GLY A 118 3.31 3.04 -11.34
C GLY A 118 4.01 1.81 -11.90
N LYS A 119 5.35 1.70 -11.72
CA LYS A 119 6.15 0.62 -12.32
C LYS A 119 5.64 -0.78 -11.97
N GLY A 120 5.33 -1.06 -10.71
CA GLY A 120 4.86 -2.37 -10.29
C GLY A 120 3.52 -2.77 -10.93
N ILE A 121 2.61 -1.82 -11.13
CA ILE A 121 1.34 -2.03 -11.84
C ILE A 121 1.61 -2.33 -13.32
N TYR A 122 2.49 -1.54 -13.95
CA TYR A 122 2.87 -1.76 -15.34
C TYR A 122 3.53 -3.12 -15.54
N ASP A 123 4.51 -3.47 -14.72
CA ASP A 123 5.24 -4.74 -14.81
C ASP A 123 4.32 -5.97 -14.66
N ALA A 124 3.32 -5.89 -13.80
CA ALA A 124 2.45 -7.03 -13.50
C ALA A 124 1.18 -7.10 -14.36
N LEU A 125 0.63 -5.95 -14.79
CA LEU A 125 -0.67 -5.85 -15.45
C LEU A 125 -0.62 -5.23 -16.84
N GLY A 126 0.51 -4.61 -17.25
CA GLY A 126 0.62 -3.84 -18.48
C GLY A 126 -0.18 -2.54 -18.47
N ILE A 127 -0.65 -2.08 -17.31
CA ILE A 127 -1.46 -0.85 -17.18
C ILE A 127 -0.52 0.33 -16.94
N ASP A 128 -0.58 1.33 -17.83
CA ASP A 128 0.07 2.62 -17.64
C ASP A 128 -0.87 3.57 -16.89
N VAL A 129 -0.63 3.73 -15.59
CA VAL A 129 -1.43 4.60 -14.73
C VAL A 129 -1.28 6.08 -15.05
N THR A 130 -0.26 6.47 -15.85
CA THR A 130 -0.04 7.86 -16.25
C THR A 130 -1.11 8.33 -17.24
N GLU A 131 -1.70 7.43 -18.01
CA GLU A 131 -2.82 7.75 -18.91
C GLU A 131 -4.02 8.27 -18.11
N ALA A 132 -4.43 7.55 -17.05
CA ALA A 132 -5.55 7.96 -16.20
C ALA A 132 -5.28 9.29 -15.47
N ILE A 133 -4.02 9.55 -15.09
CA ILE A 133 -3.61 10.81 -14.47
C ILE A 133 -3.71 11.95 -15.50
N ALA A 134 -3.22 11.74 -16.72
CA ALA A 134 -3.27 12.71 -17.80
C ALA A 134 -4.72 13.04 -18.19
N GLU A 135 -5.58 12.04 -18.33
CA GLU A 135 -7.02 12.22 -18.60
C GLU A 135 -7.69 13.08 -17.51
N HIS A 136 -7.42 12.78 -16.23
CA HIS A 136 -7.95 13.59 -15.13
C HIS A 136 -7.49 15.05 -15.22
N VAL A 137 -6.20 15.30 -15.49
CA VAL A 137 -5.65 16.67 -15.62
C VAL A 137 -6.28 17.40 -16.79
N CYS A 138 -6.33 16.79 -17.98
CA CYS A 138 -6.91 17.39 -19.16
C CYS A 138 -8.39 17.76 -18.97
N SER A 139 -9.19 16.84 -18.44
CA SER A 139 -10.62 17.07 -18.17
C SER A 139 -10.86 18.25 -17.23
N ASN A 140 -10.00 18.43 -16.21
CA ASN A 140 -10.12 19.54 -15.27
C ASN A 140 -9.61 20.90 -15.83
N LEU A 141 -8.73 20.88 -16.83
CA LEU A 141 -8.29 22.11 -17.52
C LEU A 141 -9.38 22.69 -18.40
N ASP A 142 -10.17 21.85 -19.07
CA ASP A 142 -11.25 22.29 -19.95
C ASP A 142 -12.41 22.92 -19.16
N HIS A 143 -12.71 22.42 -17.98
CA HIS A 143 -13.72 23.00 -17.09
C HIS A 143 -13.36 24.38 -16.50
N ARG A 144 -12.07 24.76 -16.49
CA ARG A 144 -11.63 26.10 -16.03
C ARG A 144 -11.69 27.19 -17.11
N LYS A 145 -11.95 26.84 -18.36
CA LYS A 145 -12.04 27.78 -19.50
C LYS A 145 -13.48 28.14 -19.86
N ALA A 146 -14.45 27.52 -19.24
CA ALA A 146 -15.89 27.80 -19.41
C ALA A 146 -16.43 28.59 -18.20
#